data_0a3cd749b6ee29b3dd1d4de623cdfcbb
#
_entry.id   0a3cd749b6ee29b3dd1d4de623cdfcbb
#
_cell.length_a   1.000
_cell.length_b   1.000
_cell.length_c   1.000
_cell.angle_alpha   90.00
_cell.angle_beta   90.00
_cell.angle_gamma   90.00
#
_symmetry.space_group_name_H-M   'P 1'
#
loop_
_entity.id
_entity.type
_entity.pdbx_description
1 polymer ?
#
loop_
_entity_poly.entity_id
_entity_poly.type
_entity_poly.pdbx_seq_one_letter_code
_entity_poly.pdbx_strand_id
1 'polypeptide(L)'
;MLMRLAIFALLLSGLANLGFAARDPSLWMIPAMLAGWYAADMISGIVHMVMDYHPARLGVGLDKLYFYAGSRESDEYLGMFRASMRQLNPFERLVYDFKNHHPRPDALGRRTMLRQIGSTIV
;
A
#
# COMPACT_ATOMS: atom_id res chain seq x y z
N MET A 1 -0.66 5.92 -14.91
CA MET A 1 -1.24 5.16 -16.04
C MET A 1 -0.68 3.74 -16.12
N LEU A 2 0.66 3.56 -16.21
CA LEU A 2 1.28 2.23 -16.34
C LEU A 2 0.92 1.26 -15.20
N MET A 3 0.93 1.72 -13.95
CA MET A 3 0.59 0.88 -12.78
C MET A 3 -0.87 0.38 -12.83
N ARG A 4 -1.80 1.22 -13.23
CA ARG A 4 -3.21 0.81 -13.40
C ARG A 4 -3.37 -0.25 -14.47
N LEU A 5 -2.69 -0.08 -15.60
CA LEU A 5 -2.68 -1.09 -16.68
C LEU A 5 -2.09 -2.41 -16.19
N ALA A 6 -1.01 -2.39 -15.42
CA ALA A 6 -0.41 -3.59 -14.84
C ALA A 6 -1.37 -4.29 -13.88
N ILE A 7 -2.07 -3.56 -13.00
CA ILE A 7 -3.07 -4.11 -12.08
C ILE A 7 -4.22 -4.77 -12.87
N PHE A 8 -4.76 -4.09 -13.88
CA PHE A 8 -5.81 -4.66 -14.72
C PHE A 8 -5.35 -5.90 -15.47
N ALA A 9 -4.14 -5.90 -16.02
CA ALA A 9 -3.57 -7.06 -16.70
C ALA A 9 -3.41 -8.25 -15.75
N LEU A 10 -2.95 -8.02 -14.51
CA LEU A 10 -2.83 -9.05 -13.47
C LEU A 10 -4.20 -9.61 -13.08
N LEU A 11 -5.21 -8.75 -12.88
CA LEU A 11 -6.56 -9.18 -12.55
C LEU A 11 -7.18 -10.01 -13.68
N LEU A 12 -7.05 -9.56 -14.93
CA LEU A 12 -7.55 -10.30 -16.09
C LEU A 12 -6.84 -11.65 -16.25
N SER A 13 -5.52 -11.68 -16.08
CA SER A 13 -4.74 -12.92 -16.09
C SER A 13 -5.19 -13.88 -14.98
N GLY A 14 -5.40 -13.36 -13.76
CA GLY A 14 -5.91 -14.16 -12.64
C GLY A 14 -7.29 -14.75 -12.91
N LEU A 15 -8.22 -13.94 -13.44
CA LEU A 15 -9.56 -14.41 -13.81
C LEU A 15 -9.53 -15.43 -14.94
N ALA A 16 -8.69 -15.24 -15.97
CA ALA A 16 -8.52 -16.18 -17.06
C ALA A 16 -7.98 -17.52 -16.55
N ASN A 17 -6.93 -17.49 -15.72
CA ASN A 17 -6.36 -18.69 -15.10
C ASN A 17 -7.38 -19.43 -14.23
N LEU A 18 -8.18 -18.70 -13.45
CA LEU A 18 -9.26 -19.30 -12.67
C LEU A 18 -10.32 -19.95 -13.55
N GLY A 19 -10.69 -19.30 -14.68
CA GLY A 19 -11.61 -19.85 -15.67
C GLY A 19 -11.08 -21.12 -16.35
N PHE A 20 -9.80 -21.18 -16.66
CA PHE A 20 -9.17 -22.40 -17.19
C PHE A 20 -9.13 -23.52 -16.16
N ALA A 21 -8.74 -23.22 -14.92
CA ALA A 21 -8.70 -24.18 -13.83
C ALA A 21 -10.08 -24.77 -13.53
N ALA A 22 -11.15 -23.98 -13.65
CA ALA A 22 -12.52 -24.43 -13.43
C ALA A 22 -13.04 -25.39 -14.52
N ARG A 23 -12.42 -25.40 -15.72
CA ARG A 23 -12.81 -26.31 -16.82
C ARG A 23 -12.27 -27.72 -16.64
N ASP A 24 -11.13 -27.85 -15.98
CA ASP A 24 -10.48 -29.15 -15.72
C ASP A 24 -9.98 -29.17 -14.26
N PRO A 25 -10.88 -29.35 -13.28
CA PRO A 25 -10.54 -29.31 -11.88
C PRO A 25 -9.62 -30.48 -11.50
N SER A 26 -8.47 -30.16 -10.95
CA SER A 26 -7.49 -31.13 -10.47
C SER A 26 -7.27 -31.00 -8.97
N LEU A 27 -7.04 -32.11 -8.27
CA LEU A 27 -6.68 -32.11 -6.85
C LEU A 27 -5.39 -31.32 -6.56
N TRP A 28 -4.52 -31.16 -7.55
CA TRP A 28 -3.33 -30.34 -7.45
C TRP A 28 -3.60 -28.83 -7.30
N MET A 29 -4.83 -28.40 -7.59
CA MET A 29 -5.23 -27.01 -7.35
C MET A 29 -5.20 -26.62 -5.88
N ILE A 30 -5.53 -27.56 -4.96
CA ILE A 30 -5.52 -27.29 -3.52
C ILE A 30 -4.12 -26.92 -3.03
N PRO A 31 -3.08 -27.77 -3.22
CA PRO A 31 -1.73 -27.40 -2.80
C PRO A 31 -1.19 -26.18 -3.57
N ALA A 32 -1.54 -25.99 -4.84
CA ALA A 32 -1.14 -24.82 -5.59
C ALA A 32 -1.75 -23.52 -5.03
N MET A 33 -3.02 -23.53 -4.65
CA MET A 33 -3.68 -22.37 -4.00
C MET A 33 -3.04 -22.05 -2.64
N LEU A 34 -2.76 -23.07 -1.83
CA LEU A 34 -2.08 -22.89 -0.55
C LEU A 34 -0.67 -22.31 -0.74
N ALA A 35 0.09 -22.85 -1.68
CA ALA A 35 1.43 -22.35 -2.00
C ALA A 35 1.37 -20.89 -2.49
N GLY A 36 0.40 -20.56 -3.35
CA GLY A 36 0.17 -19.19 -3.80
C GLY A 36 -0.19 -18.23 -2.66
N TRP A 37 -1.03 -18.68 -1.74
CA TRP A 37 -1.38 -17.90 -0.54
C TRP A 37 -0.14 -17.63 0.31
N TYR A 38 0.61 -18.67 0.68
CA TYR A 38 1.84 -18.50 1.46
C TYR A 38 2.87 -17.60 0.77
N ALA A 39 3.02 -17.74 -0.56
CA ALA A 39 3.92 -16.89 -1.31
C ALA A 39 3.47 -15.41 -1.28
N ALA A 40 2.19 -15.15 -1.43
CA ALA A 40 1.63 -13.80 -1.37
C ALA A 40 1.81 -13.18 0.02
N ASP A 41 1.55 -13.94 1.09
CA ASP A 41 1.71 -13.50 2.47
C ASP A 41 3.20 -13.22 2.79
N MET A 42 4.10 -14.10 2.38
CA MET A 42 5.54 -13.91 2.52
C MET A 42 6.03 -12.64 1.80
N ILE A 43 5.61 -12.44 0.54
CA ILE A 43 5.99 -11.24 -0.22
C ILE A 43 5.43 -9.99 0.45
N SER A 44 4.18 -10.02 0.90
CA SER A 44 3.58 -8.92 1.66
C SER A 44 4.38 -8.60 2.92
N GLY A 45 4.77 -9.61 3.70
CA GLY A 45 5.61 -9.45 4.89
C GLY A 45 6.97 -8.83 4.58
N ILE A 46 7.63 -9.28 3.51
CA ILE A 46 8.91 -8.70 3.05
C ILE A 46 8.74 -7.23 2.68
N VAL A 47 7.69 -6.90 1.92
CA VAL A 47 7.40 -5.51 1.54
C VAL A 47 7.15 -4.66 2.78
N HIS A 48 6.38 -5.15 3.76
CA HIS A 48 6.15 -4.47 5.03
C HIS A 48 7.48 -4.20 5.75
N MET A 49 8.32 -5.22 5.90
CA MET A 49 9.63 -5.05 6.54
C MET A 49 10.48 -4.01 5.82
N VAL A 50 10.57 -4.09 4.49
CA VAL A 50 11.36 -3.12 3.71
C VAL A 50 10.84 -1.70 3.90
N MET A 51 9.52 -1.51 3.89
CA MET A 51 8.89 -0.19 4.02
C MET A 51 9.03 0.37 5.43
N ASP A 52 8.87 -0.47 6.46
CA ASP A 52 8.96 -0.05 7.86
C ASP A 52 10.39 0.28 8.29
N TYR A 53 11.36 -0.51 7.84
CA TYR A 53 12.76 -0.29 8.18
C TYR A 53 13.49 0.66 7.25
N HIS A 54 12.89 1.04 6.13
CA HIS A 54 13.50 2.03 5.23
C HIS A 54 13.70 3.37 5.97
N PRO A 55 14.92 3.91 6.03
CA PRO A 55 15.16 5.14 6.77
C PRO A 55 14.40 6.32 6.14
N ALA A 56 13.74 7.11 6.99
CA ALA A 56 13.13 8.35 6.54
C ALA A 56 14.22 9.39 6.25
N ARG A 57 14.04 10.18 5.20
CA ARG A 57 14.98 11.26 4.86
C ARG A 57 14.98 12.31 5.96
N LEU A 58 16.15 12.58 6.50
CA LEU A 58 16.33 13.59 7.55
C LEU A 58 16.28 15.00 6.96
N GLY A 59 15.86 15.97 7.79
CA GLY A 59 15.92 17.40 7.46
C GLY A 59 14.82 17.92 6.53
N VAL A 60 13.87 17.08 6.14
CA VAL A 60 12.74 17.47 5.27
C VAL A 60 11.43 17.71 6.04
N GLY A 61 11.46 17.66 7.37
CA GLY A 61 10.30 17.95 8.23
C GLY A 61 9.30 16.81 8.40
N LEU A 62 9.65 15.57 8.05
CA LEU A 62 8.78 14.41 8.23
C LEU A 62 8.48 14.12 9.70
N ASP A 63 9.44 14.34 10.59
CA ASP A 63 9.31 14.24 12.04
C ASP A 63 8.16 15.13 12.55
N LYS A 64 8.11 16.37 12.08
CA LYS A 64 7.04 17.31 12.43
C LYS A 64 5.67 16.87 11.94
N LEU A 65 5.61 16.25 10.76
CA LEU A 65 4.37 15.73 10.20
C LEU A 65 3.85 14.50 10.95
N TYR A 66 4.76 13.56 11.30
CA TYR A 66 4.38 12.35 12.03
C TYR A 66 3.80 12.66 13.41
N PHE A 67 4.43 13.57 14.14
CA PHE A 67 4.08 13.91 15.52
C PHE A 67 3.24 15.20 15.65
N TYR A 68 2.66 15.68 14.55
CA TYR A 68 1.82 16.85 14.58
C TYR A 68 0.56 16.61 15.42
N ALA A 69 0.41 17.38 16.49
CA ALA A 69 -0.70 17.25 17.46
C ALA A 69 -1.98 18.00 17.04
N GLY A 70 -1.89 18.91 16.08
CA GLY A 70 -3.03 19.70 15.60
C GLY A 70 -3.89 18.99 14.55
N SER A 71 -4.87 19.73 14.00
CA SER A 71 -5.69 19.23 12.89
C SER A 71 -4.87 19.12 11.62
N ARG A 72 -4.92 17.97 10.97
CA ARG A 72 -4.28 17.76 9.66
C ARG A 72 -4.99 18.44 8.50
N GLU A 73 -6.15 19.03 8.76
CA GLU A 73 -6.89 19.86 7.82
C GLU A 73 -6.53 21.35 7.97
N SER A 74 -5.70 21.70 8.97
CA SER A 74 -5.22 23.07 9.16
C SER A 74 -4.31 23.51 8.02
N ASP A 75 -4.37 24.80 7.69
CA ASP A 75 -3.48 25.39 6.67
C ASP A 75 -2.01 25.24 7.02
N GLU A 76 -1.69 25.28 8.34
CA GLU A 76 -0.36 25.04 8.86
C GLU A 76 0.13 23.63 8.48
N TYR A 77 -0.66 22.59 8.82
CA TYR A 77 -0.29 21.20 8.48
C TYR A 77 -0.17 21.00 6.98
N LEU A 78 -1.13 21.50 6.21
CA LEU A 78 -1.13 21.38 4.75
C LEU A 78 0.05 22.11 4.10
N GLY A 79 0.48 23.22 4.69
CA GLY A 79 1.68 23.95 4.30
C GLY A 79 2.95 23.12 4.52
N MET A 80 3.13 22.59 5.73
CA MET A 80 4.25 21.70 6.08
C MET A 80 4.26 20.45 5.22
N PHE A 81 3.11 19.81 5.02
CA PHE A 81 2.97 18.61 4.19
C PHE A 81 3.45 18.87 2.76
N ARG A 82 2.93 19.93 2.12
CA ARG A 82 3.33 20.28 0.76
C ARG A 82 4.83 20.60 0.65
N ALA A 83 5.40 21.30 1.63
CA ALA A 83 6.81 21.64 1.67
C ALA A 83 7.69 20.38 1.78
N SER A 84 7.33 19.45 2.68
CA SER A 84 8.06 18.18 2.85
C SER A 84 7.93 17.29 1.62
N MET A 85 6.70 17.11 1.10
CA MET A 85 6.48 16.24 -0.05
C MET A 85 7.18 16.70 -1.32
N ARG A 86 7.41 18.00 -1.52
CA ARG A 86 8.17 18.51 -2.67
C ARG A 86 9.65 18.08 -2.66
N GLN A 87 10.21 17.80 -1.49
CA GLN A 87 11.60 17.41 -1.31
C GLN A 87 11.82 15.90 -1.43
N LEU A 88 10.75 15.10 -1.41
CA LEU A 88 10.79 13.64 -1.46
C LEU A 88 10.65 13.15 -2.91
N ASN A 89 11.39 12.09 -3.23
CA ASN A 89 11.17 11.34 -4.46
C ASN A 89 9.91 10.45 -4.36
N PRO A 90 9.40 9.88 -5.47
CA PRO A 90 8.18 9.08 -5.46
C PRO A 90 8.23 7.86 -4.51
N PHE A 91 9.38 7.21 -4.37
CA PHE A 91 9.55 6.07 -3.48
C PHE A 91 9.53 6.51 -2.01
N GLU A 92 10.22 7.59 -1.66
CA GLU A 92 10.20 8.16 -0.30
C GLU A 92 8.79 8.61 0.12
N ARG A 93 7.99 9.14 -0.82
CA ARG A 93 6.57 9.46 -0.57
C ARG A 93 5.75 8.21 -0.27
N LEU A 94 5.96 7.14 -1.04
CA LEU A 94 5.31 5.87 -0.80
C LEU A 94 5.67 5.31 0.58
N VAL A 95 6.94 5.35 0.97
CA VAL A 95 7.40 4.96 2.31
C VAL A 95 6.75 5.82 3.39
N TYR A 96 6.65 7.14 3.18
CA TYR A 96 5.98 8.04 4.10
C TYR A 96 4.49 7.67 4.27
N ASP A 97 3.77 7.48 3.17
CA ASP A 97 2.35 7.11 3.20
C ASP A 97 2.14 5.77 3.90
N PHE A 98 3.03 4.82 3.63
CA PHE A 98 3.01 3.51 4.28
C PHE A 98 3.21 3.64 5.79
N LYS A 99 4.26 4.30 6.25
CA LYS A 99 4.56 4.49 7.68
C LYS A 99 3.53 5.33 8.42
N ASN A 100 2.77 6.15 7.72
CA ASN A 100 1.82 7.06 8.34
C ASN A 100 0.65 6.34 9.04
N HIS A 101 0.48 5.02 8.86
CA HIS A 101 -0.49 4.23 9.61
C HIS A 101 -0.03 3.94 11.06
N HIS A 102 1.28 3.90 11.33
CA HIS A 102 1.80 3.60 12.67
C HIS A 102 1.33 4.60 13.74
N PRO A 103 1.47 5.93 13.56
CA PRO A 103 0.99 6.90 14.53
C PRO A 103 -0.54 7.03 14.56
N ARG A 104 -1.25 6.36 13.66
CA ARG A 104 -2.72 6.43 13.52
C ARG A 104 -3.35 5.11 13.12
N PRO A 105 -3.28 4.08 13.96
CA PRO A 105 -3.85 2.78 13.65
C PRO A 105 -5.37 2.84 13.44
N ASP A 106 -6.07 3.82 14.06
CA ASP A 106 -7.50 4.06 13.94
C ASP A 106 -7.91 4.71 12.61
N ALA A 107 -6.99 5.35 11.88
CA ALA A 107 -7.31 6.02 10.62
C ALA A 107 -7.76 5.03 9.53
N LEU A 108 -7.27 3.80 9.55
CA LEU A 108 -7.71 2.72 8.66
C LEU A 108 -9.12 2.23 9.05
N GLY A 109 -9.39 2.06 10.34
CA GLY A 109 -10.70 1.61 10.83
C GLY A 109 -11.85 2.58 10.58
N ARG A 110 -11.56 3.87 10.38
CA ARG A 110 -12.56 4.90 10.08
C ARG A 110 -12.94 4.98 8.61
N ARG A 111 -12.19 4.35 7.70
CA ARG A 111 -12.48 4.34 6.27
C ARG A 111 -13.35 3.15 5.91
N THR A 112 -14.34 3.36 5.05
CA THR A 112 -15.10 2.24 4.49
C THR A 112 -14.17 1.32 3.68
N MET A 113 -14.45 0.02 3.69
CA MET A 113 -13.66 -0.99 2.99
C MET A 113 -13.46 -0.64 1.49
N LEU A 114 -14.52 -0.12 0.84
CA LEU A 114 -14.45 0.35 -0.55
C LEU A 114 -13.47 1.51 -0.75
N ARG A 115 -13.35 2.41 0.22
CA ARG A 115 -12.36 3.50 0.16
C ARG A 115 -10.93 3.02 0.39
N GLN A 116 -10.75 2.00 1.23
CA GLN A 116 -9.43 1.40 1.47
C GLN A 116 -8.94 0.70 0.21
N ILE A 117 -9.78 -0.15 -0.39
CA ILE A 117 -9.45 -0.87 -1.62
C ILE A 117 -9.33 0.10 -2.80
N GLY A 118 -10.25 1.07 -2.92
CA GLY A 118 -10.27 2.05 -4.00
C GLY A 118 -9.03 2.93 -4.05
N SER A 119 -8.47 3.32 -2.90
CA SER A 119 -7.22 4.11 -2.85
C SER A 119 -5.99 3.35 -3.37
N THR A 120 -6.04 2.02 -3.40
CA THR A 120 -4.97 1.17 -3.94
C THR A 120 -5.09 1.03 -5.47
N ILE A 121 -6.31 1.19 -6.01
CA ILE A 121 -6.61 1.02 -7.44
C ILE A 121 -6.61 2.36 -8.19
N VAL A 122 -6.84 3.49 -7.52
CA VAL A 122 -6.90 4.86 -8.07
C VAL A 122 -5.59 5.59 -7.88
#